data_5c360e2c05afdff9b6d31d8a6fc98f90
#
_entry.id   5c360e2c05afdff9b6d31d8a6fc98f90
#
_cell.length_a   1.000
_cell.length_b   1.000
_cell.length_c   1.000
_cell.angle_alpha   90.00
_cell.angle_beta   90.00
_cell.angle_gamma   90.00
#
_symmetry.space_group_name_H-M   'P 1'
#
loop_
_entity.id
_entity.type
_entity.pdbx_description
1 polymer ?
#
loop_
_entity_poly.entity_id
_entity_poly.type
_entity_poly.pdbx_seq_one_letter_code
_entity_poly.pdbx_strand_id
1 'polypeptide(L)'
;MASEKTRTAVIVGTLVLVVILIVVGITFLFLKVRAASAQTRAMAALKADNPVEYYVLHTPISQSEDELKSEMVGTWELTGAKSRRTGGFVILQSPGSYLKTFTLTNWAIVTYDANSNILYSASGHYTLQGEHYTESIEAATGIMTRFLGAHPGFRIRVEGDDYYQMGGGKNPSIEEMWHRVGQ
;
A
#
# COMPACT_ATOMS: atom_id res chain seq x y z
N MET A 1 -30.20 64.90 -5.79
CA MET A 1 -29.86 64.22 -7.06
C MET A 1 -28.38 63.93 -7.07
N ALA A 2 -27.99 62.63 -7.03
CA ALA A 2 -26.58 62.25 -7.19
C ALA A 2 -26.15 62.61 -8.62
N SER A 3 -25.00 63.30 -8.76
CA SER A 3 -24.44 63.69 -10.04
C SER A 3 -24.21 62.47 -10.95
N GLU A 4 -24.46 62.59 -12.22
CA GLU A 4 -24.23 61.53 -13.23
C GLU A 4 -22.81 60.94 -13.17
N LYS A 5 -21.82 61.80 -12.86
CA LYS A 5 -20.41 61.41 -12.61
C LYS A 5 -20.26 60.43 -11.45
N THR A 6 -21.05 60.54 -10.40
CA THR A 6 -21.00 59.65 -9.24
C THR A 6 -21.57 58.28 -9.57
N ARG A 7 -22.62 58.19 -10.38
CA ARG A 7 -23.20 56.93 -10.85
C ARG A 7 -22.24 56.18 -11.77
N THR A 8 -21.59 56.85 -12.70
CA THR A 8 -20.60 56.26 -13.60
C THR A 8 -19.39 55.70 -12.84
N ALA A 9 -18.88 56.43 -11.86
CA ALA A 9 -17.75 55.96 -11.02
C ALA A 9 -18.09 54.70 -10.21
N VAL A 10 -19.31 54.59 -9.66
CA VAL A 10 -19.77 53.42 -8.92
C VAL A 10 -19.90 52.19 -9.85
N ILE A 11 -20.46 52.36 -11.05
CA ILE A 11 -20.63 51.29 -12.03
C ILE A 11 -19.25 50.74 -12.48
N VAL A 12 -18.31 51.62 -12.81
CA VAL A 12 -16.96 51.21 -13.21
C VAL A 12 -16.22 50.54 -12.10
N GLY A 13 -16.30 51.01 -10.84
CA GLY A 13 -15.70 50.37 -9.66
C GLY A 13 -16.24 48.98 -9.42
N THR A 14 -17.56 48.80 -9.54
CA THR A 14 -18.19 47.47 -9.38
C THR A 14 -17.76 46.51 -10.49
N LEU A 15 -17.68 46.96 -11.73
CA LEU A 15 -17.25 46.13 -12.87
C LEU A 15 -15.80 45.65 -12.68
N VAL A 16 -14.90 46.54 -12.26
CA VAL A 16 -13.49 46.22 -12.01
C VAL A 16 -13.37 45.18 -10.88
N LEU A 17 -14.15 45.35 -9.80
CA LEU A 17 -14.15 44.38 -8.68
C LEU A 17 -14.60 42.99 -9.13
N VAL A 18 -15.66 42.91 -9.93
CA VAL A 18 -16.18 41.65 -10.48
C VAL A 18 -15.13 40.95 -11.33
N VAL A 19 -14.46 41.69 -12.22
CA VAL A 19 -13.39 41.14 -13.08
C VAL A 19 -12.24 40.60 -12.24
N ILE A 20 -11.81 41.33 -11.20
CA ILE A 20 -10.75 40.86 -10.28
C ILE A 20 -11.16 39.57 -9.59
N LEU A 21 -12.38 39.47 -9.08
CA LEU A 21 -12.87 38.25 -8.42
C LEU A 21 -12.93 37.05 -9.39
N ILE A 22 -13.34 37.28 -10.63
CA ILE A 22 -13.33 36.22 -11.66
C ILE A 22 -11.90 35.73 -11.95
N VAL A 23 -10.97 36.69 -12.16
CA VAL A 23 -9.56 36.32 -12.43
C VAL A 23 -8.95 35.54 -11.24
N VAL A 24 -9.17 36.00 -10.02
CA VAL A 24 -8.70 35.31 -8.81
C VAL A 24 -9.33 33.90 -8.71
N GLY A 25 -10.63 33.76 -8.95
CA GLY A 25 -11.32 32.46 -8.95
C GLY A 25 -10.78 31.50 -10.01
N ILE A 26 -10.56 31.98 -11.24
CA ILE A 26 -9.97 31.16 -12.31
C ILE A 26 -8.53 30.72 -11.95
N THR A 27 -7.72 31.64 -11.43
CA THR A 27 -6.34 31.34 -11.02
C THR A 27 -6.32 30.30 -9.92
N PHE A 28 -7.19 30.42 -8.92
CA PHE A 28 -7.30 29.47 -7.83
C PHE A 28 -7.75 28.08 -8.31
N LEU A 29 -8.72 28.03 -9.22
CA LEU A 29 -9.18 26.78 -9.83
C LEU A 29 -8.04 26.12 -10.63
N PHE A 30 -7.30 26.90 -11.40
CA PHE A 30 -6.16 26.40 -12.19
C PHE A 30 -5.05 25.84 -11.33
N LEU A 31 -4.74 26.49 -10.18
CA LEU A 31 -3.77 25.98 -9.21
C LEU A 31 -4.23 24.67 -8.57
N LYS A 32 -5.51 24.54 -8.21
CA LYS A 32 -6.07 23.28 -7.69
C LYS A 32 -5.98 22.15 -8.71
N VAL A 33 -6.32 22.39 -9.96
CA VAL A 33 -6.24 21.38 -11.03
C VAL A 33 -4.79 20.95 -11.27
N ARG A 34 -3.84 21.88 -11.25
CA ARG A 34 -2.41 21.56 -11.37
C ARG A 34 -1.90 20.73 -10.18
N ALA A 35 -2.28 21.08 -8.95
CA ALA A 35 -1.92 20.35 -7.76
C ALA A 35 -2.49 18.91 -7.79
N ALA A 36 -3.77 18.75 -8.15
CA ALA A 36 -4.40 17.43 -8.28
C ALA A 36 -3.70 16.57 -9.35
N SER A 37 -3.36 17.14 -10.51
CA SER A 37 -2.65 16.39 -11.56
C SER A 37 -1.21 16.01 -11.19
N ALA A 38 -0.53 16.82 -10.39
CA ALA A 38 0.79 16.50 -9.84
C ALA A 38 0.71 15.38 -8.82
N GLN A 39 -0.28 15.41 -7.94
CA GLN A 39 -0.52 14.36 -6.94
C GLN A 39 -0.85 13.02 -7.62
N THR A 40 -1.73 13.02 -8.64
CA THR A 40 -2.06 11.80 -9.40
C THR A 40 -0.81 11.18 -10.04
N ARG A 41 0.06 12.01 -10.64
CA ARG A 41 1.33 11.52 -11.22
C ARG A 41 2.28 10.99 -10.17
N ALA A 42 2.40 11.64 -9.02
CA ALA A 42 3.24 11.18 -7.91
C ALA A 42 2.76 9.82 -7.38
N MET A 43 1.44 9.63 -7.21
CA MET A 43 0.86 8.36 -6.77
C MET A 43 1.04 7.25 -7.82
N ALA A 44 0.94 7.56 -9.11
CA ALA A 44 1.22 6.58 -10.17
C ALA A 44 2.70 6.17 -10.22
N ALA A 45 3.60 7.11 -9.99
CA ALA A 45 5.04 6.82 -9.88
C ALA A 45 5.35 5.96 -8.66
N LEU A 46 4.76 6.28 -7.49
CA LEU A 46 4.92 5.48 -6.28
C LEU A 46 4.41 4.05 -6.48
N LYS A 47 3.23 3.87 -7.08
CA LYS A 47 2.70 2.55 -7.40
C LYS A 47 3.62 1.72 -8.29
N ALA A 48 4.30 2.36 -9.24
CA ALA A 48 5.25 1.69 -10.14
C ALA A 48 6.58 1.36 -9.44
N ASP A 49 7.05 2.23 -8.55
CA ASP A 49 8.35 2.11 -7.86
C ASP A 49 8.26 1.21 -6.62
N ASN A 50 7.21 1.39 -5.82
CA ASN A 50 6.95 0.60 -4.60
C ASN A 50 5.45 0.31 -4.44
N PRO A 51 4.93 -0.76 -5.04
CA PRO A 51 3.51 -1.12 -4.94
C PRO A 51 3.09 -1.43 -3.49
N VAL A 52 3.95 -1.98 -2.65
CA VAL A 52 3.64 -2.27 -1.25
C VAL A 52 3.33 -0.99 -0.48
N GLU A 53 4.19 0.01 -0.57
CA GLU A 53 3.97 1.31 0.07
C GLU A 53 2.69 1.97 -0.46
N TYR A 54 2.48 1.95 -1.77
CA TYR A 54 1.27 2.49 -2.38
C TYR A 54 0.00 1.85 -1.84
N TYR A 55 -0.12 0.52 -1.90
CA TYR A 55 -1.35 -0.17 -1.51
C TYR A 55 -1.56 -0.17 0.00
N VAL A 56 -0.53 -0.38 0.81
CA VAL A 56 -0.67 -0.49 2.27
C VAL A 56 -0.87 0.87 2.95
N LEU A 57 -0.26 1.95 2.44
CA LEU A 57 -0.32 3.26 3.12
C LEU A 57 -1.27 4.26 2.46
N HIS A 58 -1.55 4.13 1.17
CA HIS A 58 -2.24 5.17 0.43
C HIS A 58 -3.57 4.73 -0.19
N THR A 59 -3.93 3.45 -0.10
CA THR A 59 -5.23 2.96 -0.57
C THR A 59 -6.20 2.86 0.62
N PRO A 60 -7.40 3.44 0.55
CA PRO A 60 -8.40 3.31 1.61
C PRO A 60 -8.79 1.85 1.84
N ILE A 61 -9.01 1.48 3.10
CA ILE A 61 -9.56 0.17 3.47
C ILE A 61 -11.05 0.23 3.26
N SER A 62 -11.57 -0.63 2.41
CA SER A 62 -13.02 -0.78 2.17
C SER A 62 -13.56 -2.13 2.65
N GLN A 63 -12.68 -3.06 3.04
CA GLN A 63 -13.01 -4.42 3.42
C GLN A 63 -13.21 -4.54 4.93
N SER A 64 -14.18 -5.35 5.33
CA SER A 64 -14.30 -5.82 6.71
C SER A 64 -13.18 -6.83 7.04
N GLU A 65 -12.95 -7.08 8.32
CA GLU A 65 -11.96 -8.07 8.77
C GLU A 65 -12.27 -9.49 8.25
N ASP A 66 -13.54 -9.88 8.20
CA ASP A 66 -13.95 -11.20 7.72
C ASP A 66 -13.77 -11.35 6.20
N GLU A 67 -14.04 -10.29 5.44
CA GLU A 67 -13.77 -10.26 4.00
C GLU A 67 -12.26 -10.37 3.75
N LEU A 68 -11.45 -9.59 4.46
CA LEU A 68 -9.99 -9.65 4.31
C LEU A 68 -9.43 -11.02 4.69
N LYS A 69 -9.91 -11.65 5.76
CA LYS A 69 -9.55 -13.04 6.12
C LYS A 69 -9.89 -14.04 5.02
N SER A 70 -11.09 -13.91 4.47
CA SER A 70 -11.54 -14.78 3.37
C SER A 70 -10.69 -14.62 2.13
N GLU A 71 -10.31 -13.40 1.79
CA GLU A 71 -9.44 -13.11 0.64
C GLU A 71 -8.00 -13.54 0.87
N MET A 72 -7.52 -13.56 2.10
CA MET A 72 -6.19 -14.08 2.42
C MET A 72 -6.07 -15.58 2.19
N VAL A 73 -7.16 -16.36 2.37
CA VAL A 73 -7.11 -17.83 2.24
C VAL A 73 -6.58 -18.25 0.88
N GLY A 74 -5.59 -19.13 0.87
CA GLY A 74 -4.96 -19.64 -0.34
C GLY A 74 -3.44 -19.74 -0.21
N THR A 75 -2.79 -19.98 -1.34
CA THR A 75 -1.33 -20.05 -1.44
C THR A 75 -0.84 -18.89 -2.29
N TRP A 76 0.24 -18.29 -1.85
CA TRP A 76 0.82 -17.07 -2.39
C TRP A 76 2.31 -17.26 -2.63
N GLU A 77 2.79 -16.76 -3.75
CA GLU A 77 4.19 -16.77 -4.14
C GLU A 77 4.78 -15.37 -4.04
N LEU A 78 5.97 -15.24 -3.45
CA LEU A 78 6.65 -13.95 -3.34
C LEU A 78 7.14 -13.48 -4.71
N THR A 79 6.62 -12.33 -5.16
CA THR A 79 6.96 -11.74 -6.47
C THR A 79 7.75 -10.44 -6.37
N GLY A 80 7.81 -9.83 -5.19
CA GLY A 80 8.60 -8.63 -4.96
C GLY A 80 8.88 -8.41 -3.49
N ALA A 81 10.02 -7.77 -3.20
CA ALA A 81 10.40 -7.46 -1.83
C ALA A 81 11.36 -6.27 -1.74
N LYS A 82 11.41 -5.65 -0.54
CA LYS A 82 12.43 -4.64 -0.23
C LYS A 82 13.81 -5.26 -0.16
N SER A 83 14.70 -4.76 -0.98
CA SER A 83 16.10 -5.19 -1.01
C SER A 83 16.85 -4.67 0.22
N ARG A 84 17.41 -5.57 1.03
CA ARG A 84 18.29 -5.20 2.15
C ARG A 84 19.57 -4.48 1.69
N ARG A 85 20.01 -4.71 0.46
CA ARG A 85 21.25 -4.13 -0.08
C ARG A 85 21.05 -2.70 -0.56
N THR A 86 19.94 -2.42 -1.25
CA THR A 86 19.69 -1.10 -1.87
C THR A 86 18.68 -0.26 -1.09
N GLY A 87 17.88 -0.88 -0.23
CA GLY A 87 16.77 -0.24 0.45
C GLY A 87 15.53 0.01 -0.44
N GLY A 88 15.64 -0.18 -1.75
CA GLY A 88 14.55 -0.05 -2.70
C GLY A 88 13.73 -1.33 -2.86
N PHE A 89 12.51 -1.21 -3.37
CA PHE A 89 11.68 -2.35 -3.73
C PHE A 89 12.18 -2.98 -5.04
N VAL A 90 12.19 -4.31 -5.11
CA VAL A 90 12.63 -5.06 -6.30
C VAL A 90 11.62 -6.15 -6.64
N ILE A 91 11.31 -6.29 -7.92
CA ILE A 91 10.55 -7.43 -8.45
C ILE A 91 11.50 -8.61 -8.61
N LEU A 92 11.09 -9.78 -8.14
CA LEU A 92 11.87 -11.00 -8.21
C LEU A 92 11.75 -11.60 -9.63
N GLN A 93 12.90 -11.86 -10.26
CA GLN A 93 12.94 -12.41 -11.63
C GLN A 93 12.65 -13.91 -11.68
N SER A 94 12.76 -14.60 -10.57
CA SER A 94 12.46 -16.03 -10.44
C SER A 94 11.57 -16.21 -9.21
N PRO A 95 10.25 -16.01 -9.36
CA PRO A 95 9.29 -16.38 -8.35
C PRO A 95 9.34 -17.91 -8.14
N GLY A 96 8.81 -18.41 -7.03
CA GLY A 96 8.73 -19.85 -6.74
C GLY A 96 9.63 -20.35 -5.62
N SER A 97 10.56 -19.51 -5.15
CA SER A 97 11.41 -19.88 -4.00
C SER A 97 10.73 -19.69 -2.64
N TYR A 98 9.64 -18.94 -2.58
CA TYR A 98 8.92 -18.60 -1.35
C TYR A 98 7.44 -18.80 -1.53
N LEU A 99 6.84 -19.72 -0.79
CA LEU A 99 5.40 -19.91 -0.77
C LEU A 99 4.85 -19.63 0.63
N LYS A 100 3.77 -18.88 0.71
CA LYS A 100 3.04 -18.57 1.93
C LYS A 100 1.60 -19.03 1.78
N THR A 101 1.10 -19.81 2.73
CA THR A 101 -0.27 -20.34 2.69
C THR A 101 -1.05 -19.83 3.90
N PHE A 102 -2.29 -19.46 3.68
CA PHE A 102 -3.24 -19.08 4.72
C PHE A 102 -4.46 -19.98 4.71
N THR A 103 -4.92 -20.33 5.89
CA THR A 103 -6.30 -20.74 6.18
C THR A 103 -7.01 -19.60 6.91
N LEU A 104 -8.21 -19.80 7.42
CA LEU A 104 -8.92 -18.76 8.20
C LEU A 104 -8.23 -18.42 9.54
N THR A 105 -7.36 -19.26 10.05
CA THR A 105 -6.75 -19.11 11.38
C THR A 105 -5.25 -19.35 11.42
N ASN A 106 -4.71 -20.04 10.42
CA ASN A 106 -3.31 -20.48 10.40
C ASN A 106 -2.58 -19.95 9.18
N TRP A 107 -1.29 -19.81 9.31
CA TRP A 107 -0.37 -19.49 8.23
C TRP A 107 0.81 -20.46 8.20
N ALA A 108 1.40 -20.61 7.04
CA ALA A 108 2.67 -21.32 6.86
C ALA A 108 3.48 -20.64 5.76
N ILE A 109 4.81 -20.68 5.88
CA ILE A 109 5.76 -20.27 4.85
C ILE A 109 6.77 -21.39 4.63
N VAL A 110 7.11 -21.63 3.38
CA VAL A 110 8.17 -22.55 2.97
C VAL A 110 9.07 -21.86 1.95
N THR A 111 10.37 -22.04 2.10
CA THR A 111 11.37 -21.49 1.20
C THR A 111 12.22 -22.62 0.62
N TYR A 112 12.45 -22.56 -0.68
CA TYR A 112 13.20 -23.58 -1.43
C TYR A 112 14.47 -22.99 -2.04
N ASP A 113 15.47 -23.86 -2.25
CA ASP A 113 16.60 -23.57 -3.12
C ASP A 113 16.30 -23.91 -4.60
N ALA A 114 17.25 -23.64 -5.49
CA ALA A 114 17.13 -23.94 -6.91
C ALA A 114 16.97 -25.43 -7.26
N ASN A 115 17.23 -26.33 -6.31
CA ASN A 115 17.08 -27.78 -6.46
C ASN A 115 15.79 -28.29 -5.80
N SER A 116 14.89 -27.38 -5.39
CA SER A 116 13.64 -27.69 -4.68
C SER A 116 13.85 -28.30 -3.27
N ASN A 117 15.03 -28.13 -2.66
CA ASN A 117 15.21 -28.50 -1.27
C ASN A 117 14.66 -27.41 -0.36
N ILE A 118 13.97 -27.79 0.72
CA ILE A 118 13.48 -26.84 1.71
C ILE A 118 14.66 -26.24 2.48
N LEU A 119 14.83 -24.93 2.39
CA LEU A 119 15.83 -24.18 3.14
C LEU A 119 15.36 -23.87 4.55
N TYR A 120 14.12 -23.43 4.69
CA TYR A 120 13.46 -23.20 5.96
C TYR A 120 11.94 -23.16 5.79
N SER A 121 11.24 -23.34 6.90
CA SER A 121 9.80 -23.14 6.99
C SER A 121 9.45 -22.54 8.34
N ALA A 122 8.26 -21.96 8.43
CA ALA A 122 7.63 -21.57 9.68
C ALA A 122 6.11 -21.68 9.54
N SER A 123 5.42 -21.87 10.66
CA SER A 123 3.96 -21.92 10.69
C SER A 123 3.43 -21.57 12.08
N GLY A 124 2.13 -21.29 12.14
CA GLY A 124 1.43 -21.00 13.37
C GLY A 124 0.05 -20.40 13.12
N HIS A 125 -0.49 -19.77 14.15
CA HIS A 125 -1.73 -19.01 14.07
C HIS A 125 -1.45 -17.55 13.68
N TYR A 126 -2.49 -16.88 13.24
CA TYR A 126 -2.45 -15.44 13.08
C TYR A 126 -3.71 -14.78 13.65
N THR A 127 -3.60 -13.49 13.96
CA THR A 127 -4.72 -12.62 14.29
C THR A 127 -4.76 -11.46 13.32
N LEU A 128 -5.95 -10.95 13.06
CA LEU A 128 -6.20 -9.78 12.25
C LEU A 128 -7.05 -8.78 13.05
N GLN A 129 -6.68 -7.51 13.00
CA GLN A 129 -7.44 -6.40 13.58
C GLN A 129 -7.46 -5.25 12.56
N GLY A 130 -8.52 -5.20 11.75
CA GLY A 130 -8.55 -4.38 10.54
C GLY A 130 -7.43 -4.81 9.58
N GLU A 131 -6.52 -3.91 9.24
CA GLU A 131 -5.34 -4.19 8.39
C GLU A 131 -4.11 -4.69 9.17
N HIS A 132 -4.18 -4.74 10.51
CA HIS A 132 -3.07 -5.20 11.33
C HIS A 132 -3.10 -6.71 11.49
N TYR A 133 -2.14 -7.35 10.87
CA TYR A 133 -1.92 -8.78 10.86
C TYR A 133 -0.76 -9.13 11.77
N THR A 134 -0.94 -10.09 12.68
CA THR A 134 0.09 -10.56 13.60
C THR A 134 0.23 -12.06 13.50
N GLU A 135 1.42 -12.55 13.18
CA GLU A 135 1.77 -13.97 13.17
C GLU A 135 2.17 -14.43 14.57
N SER A 136 1.82 -15.67 14.94
CA SER A 136 2.42 -16.41 16.04
C SER A 136 3.27 -17.53 15.45
N ILE A 137 4.57 -17.53 15.69
CA ILE A 137 5.49 -18.53 15.12
C ILE A 137 5.59 -19.71 16.10
N GLU A 138 4.89 -20.83 15.79
CA GLU A 138 4.74 -21.98 16.68
C GLU A 138 5.61 -23.17 16.27
N ALA A 139 5.89 -23.28 14.96
CA ALA A 139 6.81 -24.28 14.42
C ALA A 139 7.75 -23.62 13.41
N ALA A 140 8.99 -24.04 13.37
CA ALA A 140 9.97 -23.50 12.45
C ALA A 140 11.13 -24.47 12.20
N THR A 141 11.74 -24.37 11.02
CA THR A 141 12.95 -25.07 10.62
C THR A 141 14.01 -24.12 10.09
N GLY A 142 15.24 -24.57 9.95
CA GLY A 142 16.34 -23.76 9.43
C GLY A 142 16.56 -22.48 10.23
N ILE A 143 16.83 -21.39 9.52
CA ILE A 143 17.09 -20.10 10.15
C ILE A 143 15.89 -19.48 10.89
N MET A 144 14.69 -19.98 10.62
CA MET A 144 13.46 -19.49 11.27
C MET A 144 13.31 -19.97 12.70
N THR A 145 14.03 -21.01 13.13
CA THR A 145 13.99 -21.52 14.52
C THR A 145 14.32 -20.46 15.57
N ARG A 146 15.14 -19.47 15.23
CA ARG A 146 15.48 -18.32 16.10
C ARG A 146 14.29 -17.40 16.44
N PHE A 147 13.19 -17.53 15.69
CA PHE A 147 11.97 -16.74 15.86
C PHE A 147 10.82 -17.52 16.51
N LEU A 148 11.06 -18.77 16.95
CA LEU A 148 10.03 -19.53 17.68
C LEU A 148 9.50 -18.74 18.87
N GLY A 149 8.17 -18.63 18.99
CA GLY A 149 7.49 -17.88 20.02
C GLY A 149 7.44 -16.36 19.76
N ALA A 150 7.99 -15.86 18.64
CA ALA A 150 7.85 -14.46 18.27
C ALA A 150 6.47 -14.16 17.68
N HIS A 151 6.06 -12.89 17.80
CA HIS A 151 4.78 -12.38 17.30
C HIS A 151 5.01 -11.15 16.40
N PRO A 152 5.59 -11.32 15.18
CA PRO A 152 5.80 -10.20 14.27
C PRO A 152 4.46 -9.65 13.77
N GLY A 153 4.36 -8.32 13.75
CA GLY A 153 3.18 -7.59 13.29
C GLY A 153 3.44 -6.88 11.95
N PHE A 154 2.42 -6.85 11.12
CA PHE A 154 2.46 -6.27 9.78
C PHE A 154 1.18 -5.48 9.51
N ARG A 155 1.25 -4.56 8.56
CA ARG A 155 0.08 -4.05 7.86
C ARG A 155 -0.05 -4.78 6.54
N ILE A 156 -1.28 -5.11 6.16
CA ILE A 156 -1.53 -5.90 4.96
C ILE A 156 -2.61 -5.28 4.08
N ARG A 157 -2.60 -5.69 2.82
CA ARG A 157 -3.63 -5.40 1.83
C ARG A 157 -3.76 -6.58 0.88
N VAL A 158 -4.98 -6.91 0.48
CA VAL A 158 -5.28 -7.81 -0.64
C VAL A 158 -5.98 -7.01 -1.72
N GLU A 159 -5.52 -7.12 -2.95
CA GLU A 159 -6.10 -6.47 -4.13
C GLU A 159 -6.16 -7.49 -5.27
N GLY A 160 -7.30 -8.18 -5.41
CA GLY A 160 -7.44 -9.28 -6.36
C GLY A 160 -6.51 -10.45 -6.04
N ASP A 161 -5.61 -10.78 -6.96
CA ASP A 161 -4.64 -11.86 -6.79
C ASP A 161 -3.30 -11.41 -6.23
N ASP A 162 -3.20 -10.19 -5.74
CA ASP A 162 -2.00 -9.66 -5.11
C ASP A 162 -2.23 -9.41 -3.61
N TYR A 163 -1.27 -9.84 -2.79
CA TYR A 163 -1.20 -9.63 -1.35
C TYR A 163 0.04 -8.81 -1.03
N TYR A 164 -0.14 -7.73 -0.32
CA TYR A 164 0.92 -6.80 0.09
C TYR A 164 1.09 -6.84 1.60
N GLN A 165 2.34 -6.93 2.06
CA GLN A 165 2.69 -6.99 3.48
C GLN A 165 3.80 -6.00 3.79
N MET A 166 3.61 -5.20 4.84
CA MET A 166 4.58 -4.24 5.33
C MET A 166 4.77 -4.42 6.84
N GLY A 167 6.00 -4.66 7.29
CA GLY A 167 6.33 -4.87 8.70
C GLY A 167 7.45 -3.98 9.21
N GLY A 168 7.42 -3.65 10.51
CA GLY A 168 8.49 -2.93 11.18
C GLY A 168 8.32 -1.42 11.31
N GLY A 169 7.35 -0.92 12.06
CA GLY A 169 7.28 0.47 12.57
C GLY A 169 7.40 1.59 11.52
N LYS A 170 8.05 2.71 11.90
CA LYS A 170 8.17 3.91 11.04
C LYS A 170 9.06 3.75 9.81
N ASN A 171 10.01 2.81 9.85
CA ASN A 171 10.87 2.43 8.74
C ASN A 171 10.72 0.92 8.53
N PRO A 172 9.72 0.47 7.76
CA PRO A 172 9.47 -0.94 7.59
C PRO A 172 10.70 -1.64 7.00
N SER A 173 11.16 -2.69 7.70
CA SER A 173 12.28 -3.53 7.26
C SER A 173 11.83 -4.63 6.31
N ILE A 174 10.52 -4.88 6.26
CA ILE A 174 9.86 -5.86 5.42
C ILE A 174 8.82 -5.13 4.60
N GLU A 175 8.94 -5.22 3.30
CA GLU A 175 7.95 -4.85 2.30
C GLU A 175 7.94 -5.98 1.30
N GLU A 176 6.81 -6.66 1.16
CA GLU A 176 6.66 -7.87 0.36
C GLU A 176 5.40 -7.80 -0.48
N MET A 177 5.51 -8.24 -1.72
CA MET A 177 4.41 -8.43 -2.65
C MET A 177 4.34 -9.90 -3.03
N TRP A 178 3.17 -10.47 -2.89
CA TRP A 178 2.87 -11.86 -3.12
C TRP A 178 1.77 -11.98 -4.16
N HIS A 179 1.85 -12.96 -5.02
CA HIS A 179 0.82 -13.27 -6.01
C HIS A 179 0.19 -14.62 -5.72
N ARG A 180 -1.11 -14.73 -5.90
CA ARG A 180 -1.87 -15.98 -5.66
C ARG A 180 -1.45 -17.04 -6.66
N VAL A 181 -1.13 -18.25 -6.18
CA VAL A 181 -0.77 -19.41 -6.99
C VAL A 181 -1.85 -20.48 -6.85
N GLY A 182 -2.50 -20.79 -7.97
CA GLY A 182 -3.51 -21.85 -8.08
C GLY A 182 -4.82 -21.56 -7.33
N GLN A 183 -5.92 -21.74 -7.97
CA GLN A 183 -7.22 -22.06 -7.36
C GLN A 183 -7.50 -23.53 -7.59
#